data_aaaacab4c3d55daf82c65a4531795ea4
#
_entry.id   aaaacab4c3d55daf82c65a4531795ea4
#
_cell.length_a   1.000
_cell.length_b   1.000
_cell.length_c   1.000
_cell.angle_alpha   90.00
_cell.angle_beta   90.00
_cell.angle_gamma   90.00
#
_symmetry.space_group_name_H-M   'P 1'
#
loop_
_entity.id
_entity.type
_entity.pdbx_description
1 polymer ?
#
loop_
_entity_poly.entity_id
_entity_poly.type
_entity_poly.pdbx_seq_one_letter_code
_entity_poly.pdbx_strand_id
1 'polypeptide(L)'
;MLTPTVVRTWAPRGQTPRLRHSQRHDRVSVISGISVSPRRRRLGLYYQWHHHNLREVEVVAFLRHLLRHLRGPVIVVWDRLGLHRGQAVRGLCGRVPRLHLESLPAYAPELNPDEGVWRLTKARLANGCPDDRYRLALAVIEELDACRRCPSRLRSCIAHSGLTL
;
A
#
# COMPACT_ATOMS: atom_id res chain seq x y z
N MET A 1 7.78 1.21 -4.05
CA MET A 1 8.13 1.97 -5.26
C MET A 1 7.36 1.43 -6.44
N LEU A 2 6.58 2.25 -7.13
CA LEU A 2 5.76 1.86 -8.27
C LEU A 2 6.35 2.41 -9.55
N THR A 3 6.60 1.52 -10.49
CA THR A 3 6.89 1.82 -11.89
C THR A 3 5.87 1.08 -12.74
N PRO A 4 5.38 1.66 -13.85
CA PRO A 4 4.52 0.94 -14.77
C PRO A 4 5.20 -0.33 -15.26
N THR A 5 4.47 -1.43 -15.26
CA THR A 5 4.96 -2.72 -15.75
C THR A 5 4.29 -3.07 -17.08
N VAL A 6 5.04 -3.72 -17.97
CA VAL A 6 4.49 -4.24 -19.22
C VAL A 6 4.02 -5.67 -18.98
N VAL A 7 2.76 -5.94 -19.27
CA VAL A 7 2.17 -7.28 -19.20
C VAL A 7 1.53 -7.65 -20.54
N ARG A 8 1.42 -8.94 -20.81
CA ARG A 8 0.74 -9.43 -22.00
C ARG A 8 -0.74 -8.99 -21.99
N THR A 9 -1.25 -8.56 -23.12
CA THR A 9 -2.65 -8.16 -23.28
C THR A 9 -3.25 -8.85 -24.51
N TRP A 10 -4.57 -8.87 -24.59
CA TRP A 10 -5.30 -9.43 -25.71
C TRP A 10 -5.45 -8.40 -26.83
N ALA A 11 -5.36 -8.85 -28.07
CA ALA A 11 -5.65 -8.06 -29.25
C ALA A 11 -6.27 -8.94 -30.33
N PRO A 12 -6.98 -8.38 -31.31
CA PRO A 12 -7.43 -9.10 -32.47
C PRO A 12 -6.27 -9.77 -33.20
N ARG A 13 -6.53 -10.93 -33.80
CA ARG A 13 -5.51 -11.67 -34.55
C ARG A 13 -4.91 -10.78 -35.65
N GLY A 14 -3.59 -10.74 -35.74
CA GLY A 14 -2.85 -9.91 -36.70
C GLY A 14 -2.66 -8.45 -36.29
N GLN A 15 -3.19 -8.00 -35.14
CA GLN A 15 -3.05 -6.63 -34.64
C GLN A 15 -2.24 -6.65 -33.33
N THR A 16 -0.91 -6.57 -33.45
CA THR A 16 -0.05 -6.47 -32.26
C THR A 16 -0.24 -5.12 -31.61
N PRO A 17 -0.60 -5.06 -30.28
CA PRO A 17 -0.76 -3.81 -29.58
C PRO A 17 0.58 -3.05 -29.52
N ARG A 18 0.56 -1.78 -29.89
CA ARG A 18 1.71 -0.89 -29.71
C ARG A 18 1.56 -0.18 -28.37
N LEU A 19 2.41 -0.51 -27.41
CA LEU A 19 2.47 0.18 -26.12
C LEU A 19 3.41 1.37 -26.22
N ARG A 20 2.97 2.53 -25.72
CA ARG A 20 3.88 3.65 -25.50
C ARG A 20 4.72 3.32 -24.28
N HIS A 21 6.02 3.45 -24.41
CA HIS A 21 6.96 3.28 -23.30
C HIS A 21 7.57 4.65 -22.98
N SER A 22 7.40 5.08 -21.74
CA SER A 22 8.14 6.23 -21.25
C SER A 22 9.54 5.79 -20.86
N GLN A 23 10.57 6.45 -21.39
CA GLN A 23 11.96 6.25 -20.97
C GLN A 23 12.23 6.87 -19.58
N ARG A 24 11.28 7.60 -19.01
CA ARG A 24 11.39 8.19 -17.68
C ARG A 24 11.15 7.13 -16.62
N HIS A 25 12.08 6.99 -15.71
CA HIS A 25 11.96 6.16 -14.52
C HIS A 25 11.27 6.94 -13.38
N ASP A 26 10.10 7.51 -13.67
CA ASP A 26 9.34 8.21 -12.64
C ASP A 26 8.88 7.21 -11.57
N ARG A 27 9.10 7.60 -10.33
CA ARG A 27 8.81 6.74 -9.16
C ARG A 27 7.95 7.49 -8.17
N VAL A 28 6.94 6.81 -7.68
CA VAL A 28 6.08 7.29 -6.60
C VAL A 28 6.26 6.38 -5.40
N SER A 29 6.54 6.97 -4.25
CA SER A 29 6.59 6.24 -2.98
C SER A 29 5.24 6.36 -2.29
N VAL A 30 4.72 5.25 -1.82
CA VAL A 30 3.45 5.22 -1.07
C VAL A 30 3.64 4.33 0.15
N ILE A 31 3.07 4.74 1.26
CA ILE A 31 2.88 3.93 2.45
C ILE A 31 1.38 3.70 2.62
N SER A 32 0.98 2.46 2.86
CA SER A 32 -0.42 2.10 3.04
C SER A 32 -0.60 1.06 4.13
N GLY A 33 -1.84 0.86 4.55
CA GLY A 33 -2.20 -0.16 5.50
C GLY A 33 -3.70 -0.41 5.53
N ILE A 34 -4.08 -1.68 5.58
CA ILE A 34 -5.46 -2.12 5.76
C ILE A 34 -5.79 -2.07 7.25
N SER A 35 -6.88 -1.44 7.61
CA SER A 35 -7.41 -1.47 8.98
C SER A 35 -8.60 -2.43 9.10
N VAL A 36 -8.63 -3.15 10.21
CA VAL A 36 -9.74 -4.04 10.58
C VAL A 36 -10.26 -3.63 11.95
N SER A 37 -11.53 -3.28 12.04
CA SER A 37 -12.19 -3.04 13.33
C SER A 37 -12.61 -4.36 13.96
N PRO A 38 -12.07 -4.75 15.15
CA PRO A 38 -12.33 -6.06 15.73
C PRO A 38 -13.81 -6.28 16.09
N ARG A 39 -14.50 -5.24 16.53
CA ARG A 39 -15.92 -5.34 16.94
C ARG A 39 -16.91 -5.27 15.78
N ARG A 40 -16.65 -4.41 14.81
CA ARG A 40 -17.58 -4.10 13.71
C ARG A 40 -17.19 -4.75 12.39
N ARG A 41 -16.06 -5.43 12.33
CA ARG A 41 -15.47 -6.03 11.12
C ARG A 41 -15.45 -5.06 9.94
N ARG A 42 -15.32 -3.76 10.22
CA ARG A 42 -15.19 -2.73 9.20
C ARG A 42 -13.77 -2.72 8.69
N LEU A 43 -13.64 -2.70 7.39
CA LEU A 43 -12.36 -2.59 6.69
C LEU A 43 -12.16 -1.17 6.22
N GLY A 44 -10.94 -0.70 6.31
CA GLY A 44 -10.51 0.57 5.75
C GLY A 44 -9.14 0.43 5.10
N LEU A 45 -8.82 1.34 4.21
CA LEU A 45 -7.50 1.49 3.63
C LEU A 45 -7.02 2.90 3.89
N TYR A 46 -5.89 3.03 4.54
CA TYR A 46 -5.18 4.28 4.76
C TYR A 46 -3.94 4.29 3.90
N TYR A 47 -3.61 5.42 3.31
CA TYR A 47 -2.39 5.58 2.52
C TYR A 47 -1.91 7.04 2.52
N GLN A 48 -0.62 7.22 2.29
CA GLN A 48 0.02 8.51 2.00
C GLN A 48 1.01 8.31 0.86
N TRP A 49 1.05 9.24 -0.06
CA TRP A 49 2.00 9.22 -1.16
C TRP A 49 3.04 10.32 -1.02
N HIS A 50 4.23 10.07 -1.55
CA HIS A 50 5.37 10.98 -1.48
C HIS A 50 6.11 11.00 -2.82
N HIS A 51 6.65 12.16 -3.18
CA HIS A 51 7.46 12.34 -4.39
C HIS A 51 8.95 12.03 -4.15
N HIS A 52 9.31 11.65 -2.95
CA HIS A 52 10.65 11.22 -2.53
C HIS A 52 10.63 9.84 -1.89
N ASN A 53 11.80 9.26 -1.67
CA ASN A 53 11.90 7.98 -0.98
C ASN A 53 11.39 8.11 0.46
N LEU A 54 10.65 7.10 0.91
CA LEU A 54 10.20 7.03 2.29
C LEU A 54 11.40 6.92 3.23
N ARG A 55 11.33 7.65 4.33
CA ARG A 55 12.25 7.61 5.45
C ARG A 55 11.44 7.34 6.72
N GLU A 56 12.13 7.22 7.82
CA GLU A 56 11.50 6.99 9.12
C GLU A 56 10.49 8.10 9.51
N VAL A 57 10.74 9.33 9.09
CA VAL A 57 9.85 10.47 9.39
C VAL A 57 8.48 10.32 8.72
N GLU A 58 8.43 9.80 7.50
CA GLU A 58 7.17 9.52 6.81
C GLU A 58 6.41 8.37 7.47
N VAL A 59 7.12 7.34 7.94
CA VAL A 59 6.51 6.25 8.71
C VAL A 59 5.87 6.78 9.99
N VAL A 60 6.58 7.63 10.74
CA VAL A 60 6.04 8.28 11.95
C VAL A 60 4.84 9.16 11.63
N ALA A 61 4.89 9.92 10.53
CA ALA A 61 3.78 10.75 10.08
C ALA A 61 2.54 9.89 9.74
N PHE A 62 2.75 8.77 9.06
CA PHE A 62 1.69 7.82 8.74
C PHE A 62 1.08 7.19 9.99
N LEU A 63 1.89 6.73 10.94
CA LEU A 63 1.41 6.20 12.22
C LEU A 63 0.58 7.25 12.99
N ARG A 64 1.02 8.50 13.03
CA ARG A 64 0.25 9.61 13.62
C ARG A 64 -1.07 9.85 12.88
N HIS A 65 -1.06 9.72 11.55
CA HIS A 65 -2.28 9.81 10.75
C HIS A 65 -3.27 8.69 11.13
N LEU A 66 -2.82 7.44 11.23
CA LEU A 66 -3.65 6.33 11.70
C LEU A 66 -4.22 6.60 13.09
N LEU A 67 -3.39 7.04 14.02
CA LEU A 67 -3.80 7.34 15.40
C LEU A 67 -4.84 8.47 15.50
N ARG A 68 -4.90 9.40 14.57
CA ARG A 68 -5.94 10.43 14.52
C ARG A 68 -7.30 9.88 14.07
N HIS A 69 -7.30 8.88 13.22
CA HIS A 69 -8.52 8.32 12.63
C HIS A 69 -9.02 7.07 13.35
N LEU A 70 -8.11 6.30 13.96
CA LEU A 70 -8.45 5.09 14.69
C LEU A 70 -8.53 5.38 16.18
N ARG A 71 -9.67 5.01 16.79
CA ARG A 71 -9.90 5.18 18.22
C ARG A 71 -9.56 3.89 18.97
N GLY A 72 -9.18 4.02 20.25
CA GLY A 72 -8.80 2.90 21.09
C GLY A 72 -7.40 2.35 20.80
N PRO A 73 -7.06 1.17 21.30
CA PRO A 73 -5.80 0.50 21.02
C PRO A 73 -5.64 0.21 19.52
N VAL A 74 -4.44 0.43 18.99
CA VAL A 74 -4.09 0.19 17.59
C VAL A 74 -2.90 -0.77 17.57
N ILE A 75 -3.09 -1.93 16.96
CA ILE A 75 -2.03 -2.90 16.70
C ILE A 75 -1.68 -2.77 15.22
N VAL A 76 -0.45 -2.41 14.92
CA VAL A 76 0.08 -2.35 13.56
C VAL A 76 0.94 -3.59 13.34
N VAL A 77 0.53 -4.39 12.38
CA VAL A 77 1.29 -5.57 11.93
C VAL A 77 1.95 -5.20 10.62
N TRP A 78 3.27 -5.31 10.52
CA TRP A 78 4.05 -4.90 9.37
C TRP A 78 5.26 -5.78 9.10
N ASP A 79 5.88 -5.61 7.95
CA ASP A 79 7.12 -6.30 7.63
C ASP A 79 8.32 -5.78 8.47
N ARG A 80 9.45 -6.46 8.33
CA ARG A 80 10.68 -6.11 9.05
C ARG A 80 11.55 -5.10 8.31
N LEU A 81 10.97 -4.21 7.49
CA LEU A 81 11.74 -3.18 6.80
C LEU A 81 12.51 -2.30 7.81
N GLY A 82 13.75 -1.93 7.47
CA GLY A 82 14.61 -1.15 8.38
C GLY A 82 13.98 0.15 8.88
N LEU A 83 13.18 0.82 8.04
CA LEU A 83 12.44 2.04 8.38
C LEU A 83 11.43 1.86 9.54
N HIS A 84 10.94 0.63 9.75
CA HIS A 84 9.97 0.31 10.79
C HIS A 84 10.62 0.14 12.18
N ARG A 85 11.94 0.03 12.24
CA ARG A 85 12.69 -0.21 13.47
C ARG A 85 13.50 0.99 13.97
N GLY A 86 13.33 2.12 13.32
CA GLY A 86 14.07 3.33 13.59
C GLY A 86 13.82 3.91 14.99
N GLN A 87 14.68 4.81 15.41
CA GLN A 87 14.61 5.44 16.73
C GLN A 87 13.36 6.32 16.89
N ALA A 88 12.93 7.01 15.82
CA ALA A 88 11.77 7.87 15.88
C ALA A 88 10.46 7.07 16.00
N VAL A 89 10.40 5.88 15.37
CA VAL A 89 9.27 4.94 15.52
C VAL A 89 9.20 4.43 16.95
N ARG A 90 10.33 3.95 17.51
CA ARG A 90 10.40 3.52 18.92
C ARG A 90 10.01 4.65 19.88
N GLY A 91 10.49 5.86 19.63
CA GLY A 91 10.15 7.03 20.42
C GLY A 91 8.67 7.41 20.34
N LEU A 92 8.00 7.17 19.20
CA LEU A 92 6.55 7.35 19.10
C LEU A 92 5.81 6.32 19.96
N CYS A 93 6.19 5.03 19.88
CA CYS A 93 5.59 3.98 20.71
C CYS A 93 5.72 4.25 22.21
N GLY A 94 6.90 4.68 22.66
CA GLY A 94 7.09 5.02 24.06
C GLY A 94 6.22 6.18 24.56
N ARG A 95 5.80 7.08 23.67
CA ARG A 95 4.92 8.22 24.02
C ARG A 95 3.44 7.94 23.81
N VAL A 96 3.07 6.87 23.10
CA VAL A 96 1.68 6.57 22.74
C VAL A 96 1.33 5.14 23.19
N PRO A 97 0.92 4.93 24.45
CA PRO A 97 0.69 3.61 25.03
C PRO A 97 -0.35 2.75 24.28
N ARG A 98 -1.25 3.37 23.52
CA ARG A 98 -2.25 2.67 22.73
C ARG A 98 -1.77 2.14 21.38
N LEU A 99 -0.53 2.45 20.98
CA LEU A 99 0.09 1.97 19.75
C LEU A 99 0.97 0.77 20.04
N HIS A 100 0.64 -0.35 19.45
CA HIS A 100 1.40 -1.59 19.54
C HIS A 100 1.91 -1.95 18.15
N LEU A 101 3.17 -2.35 18.05
CA LEU A 101 3.82 -2.70 16.79
C LEU A 101 4.24 -4.17 16.82
N GLU A 102 3.74 -4.93 15.86
CA GLU A 102 4.06 -6.35 15.69
C GLU A 102 4.72 -6.57 14.33
N SER A 103 5.70 -7.45 14.31
CA SER A 103 6.43 -7.75 13.08
C SER A 103 5.97 -9.07 12.48
N LEU A 104 5.67 -9.06 11.20
CA LEU A 104 5.50 -10.29 10.42
C LEU A 104 6.80 -11.12 10.43
N PRO A 105 6.73 -12.43 10.21
CA PRO A 105 7.92 -13.26 9.98
C PRO A 105 8.79 -12.66 8.87
N ALA A 106 10.09 -12.92 8.95
CA ALA A 106 11.00 -12.51 7.89
C ALA A 106 10.70 -13.29 6.60
N TYR A 107 10.83 -12.62 5.46
CA TYR A 107 10.63 -13.21 4.12
C TYR A 107 9.26 -13.85 3.89
N ALA A 108 8.22 -13.31 4.52
CA ALA A 108 6.84 -13.79 4.38
C ALA A 108 5.90 -12.67 3.87
N PRO A 109 6.12 -12.10 2.66
CA PRO A 109 5.26 -11.05 2.11
C PRO A 109 3.84 -11.54 1.85
N GLU A 110 3.65 -12.84 1.64
CA GLU A 110 2.34 -13.47 1.46
C GLU A 110 1.44 -13.33 2.70
N LEU A 111 2.01 -13.16 3.88
CA LEU A 111 1.26 -12.91 5.12
C LEU A 111 0.84 -11.45 5.28
N ASN A 112 1.30 -10.55 4.40
CA ASN A 112 0.95 -9.15 4.44
C ASN A 112 -0.23 -8.85 3.50
N PRO A 113 -1.45 -8.60 4.00
CA PRO A 113 -2.61 -8.32 3.15
C PRO A 113 -2.42 -7.08 2.27
N ASP A 114 -1.60 -6.12 2.68
CA ASP A 114 -1.34 -4.89 1.93
C ASP A 114 -0.60 -5.17 0.61
N GLU A 115 0.19 -6.24 0.53
CA GLU A 115 0.77 -6.71 -0.73
C GLU A 115 -0.30 -7.09 -1.76
N GLY A 116 -1.47 -7.57 -1.31
CA GLY A 116 -2.64 -7.80 -2.15
C GLY A 116 -3.15 -6.50 -2.79
N VAL A 117 -3.21 -5.41 -2.03
CA VAL A 117 -3.58 -4.08 -2.54
C VAL A 117 -2.58 -3.62 -3.59
N TRP A 118 -1.28 -3.77 -3.32
CA TRP A 118 -0.22 -3.42 -4.27
C TRP A 118 -0.26 -4.25 -5.54
N ARG A 119 -0.55 -5.53 -5.45
CA ARG A 119 -0.74 -6.42 -6.62
C ARG A 119 -1.89 -5.94 -7.49
N LEU A 120 -3.04 -5.61 -6.89
CA LEU A 120 -4.19 -5.06 -7.61
C LEU A 120 -3.87 -3.72 -8.28
N THR A 121 -3.23 -2.81 -7.54
CA THR A 121 -2.82 -1.50 -8.06
C THR A 121 -1.85 -1.65 -9.23
N LYS A 122 -0.80 -2.46 -9.09
CA LYS A 122 0.16 -2.72 -10.17
C LYS A 122 -0.49 -3.33 -11.40
N ALA A 123 -1.42 -4.28 -11.22
CA ALA A 123 -2.13 -4.91 -12.32
C ALA A 123 -2.99 -3.91 -13.11
N ARG A 124 -3.61 -2.94 -12.43
CA ARG A 124 -4.40 -1.88 -13.06
C ARG A 124 -3.57 -0.83 -13.77
N LEU A 125 -2.39 -0.54 -13.23
CA LEU A 125 -1.44 0.39 -13.84
C LEU A 125 -0.59 -0.25 -14.93
N ALA A 126 -0.67 -1.55 -15.12
CA ALA A 126 0.07 -2.28 -16.13
C ALA A 126 -0.30 -1.79 -17.54
N ASN A 127 0.71 -1.72 -18.42
CA ASN A 127 0.59 -1.17 -19.78
C ASN A 127 0.21 0.32 -19.85
N GLY A 128 0.07 1.00 -18.70
CA GLY A 128 -0.07 2.45 -18.64
C GLY A 128 1.25 3.16 -18.96
N CYS A 129 1.15 4.31 -19.59
CA CYS A 129 2.30 5.18 -19.87
C CYS A 129 1.95 6.59 -19.37
N PRO A 130 2.03 6.85 -18.05
CA PRO A 130 1.82 8.20 -17.54
C PRO A 130 2.91 9.13 -18.07
N ASP A 131 2.49 10.32 -18.50
CA ASP A 131 3.38 11.30 -19.13
C ASP A 131 4.41 11.85 -18.14
N ASP A 132 4.06 11.88 -16.87
CA ASP A 132 4.92 12.37 -15.80
C ASP A 132 4.64 11.70 -14.45
N ARG A 133 5.45 12.03 -13.46
CA ARG A 133 5.32 11.53 -12.08
C ARG A 133 3.99 11.91 -11.43
N TYR A 134 3.46 13.08 -11.74
CA TYR A 134 2.20 13.54 -11.17
C TYR A 134 1.02 12.72 -11.70
N ARG A 135 0.99 12.46 -13.01
CA ARG A 135 0.01 11.56 -13.65
C ARG A 135 0.10 10.14 -13.09
N LEU A 136 1.33 9.64 -12.86
CA LEU A 136 1.51 8.35 -12.18
C LEU A 136 0.93 8.37 -10.77
N ALA A 137 1.21 9.43 -9.98
CA ALA A 137 0.67 9.56 -8.63
C ALA A 137 -0.86 9.59 -8.62
N LEU A 138 -1.48 10.36 -9.53
CA LEU A 138 -2.93 10.40 -9.66
C LEU A 138 -3.52 9.02 -9.97
N ALA A 139 -2.96 8.30 -10.92
CA ALA A 139 -3.42 6.97 -11.30
C ALA A 139 -3.31 5.97 -10.12
N VAL A 140 -2.22 6.06 -9.35
CA VAL A 140 -2.04 5.26 -8.12
C VAL A 140 -3.11 5.61 -7.09
N ILE A 141 -3.36 6.90 -6.84
CA ILE A 141 -4.36 7.38 -5.87
C ILE A 141 -5.76 6.91 -6.28
N GLU A 142 -6.12 7.03 -7.55
CA GLU A 142 -7.41 6.57 -8.07
C GLU A 142 -7.65 5.08 -7.80
N GLU A 143 -6.65 4.23 -8.03
CA GLU A 143 -6.74 2.79 -7.77
C GLU A 143 -6.80 2.47 -6.27
N LEU A 144 -6.03 3.16 -5.44
CA LEU A 144 -6.10 2.99 -3.98
C LEU A 144 -7.46 3.44 -3.44
N ASP A 145 -8.01 4.53 -3.97
CA ASP A 145 -9.36 4.99 -3.62
C ASP A 145 -10.44 4.01 -4.10
N ALA A 146 -10.27 3.41 -5.27
CA ALA A 146 -11.15 2.36 -5.74
C ALA A 146 -11.11 1.11 -4.83
N CYS A 147 -9.93 0.73 -4.34
CA CYS A 147 -9.77 -0.33 -3.34
C CYS A 147 -10.42 0.06 -2.01
N ARG A 148 -10.20 1.30 -1.54
CA ARG A 148 -10.76 1.82 -0.29
C ARG A 148 -12.30 1.80 -0.28
N ARG A 149 -12.92 2.16 -1.40
CA ARG A 149 -14.38 2.15 -1.59
C ARG A 149 -14.98 0.76 -1.78
N CYS A 150 -14.16 -0.27 -1.91
CA CYS A 150 -14.61 -1.64 -2.19
C CYS A 150 -14.18 -2.62 -1.09
N PRO A 151 -14.98 -2.76 0.00
CA PRO A 151 -14.63 -3.66 1.12
C PRO A 151 -14.40 -5.11 0.70
N SER A 152 -15.05 -5.58 -0.37
CA SER A 152 -14.85 -6.95 -0.87
C SER A 152 -13.44 -7.16 -1.42
N ARG A 153 -12.83 -6.16 -2.06
CA ARG A 153 -11.43 -6.22 -2.50
C ARG A 153 -10.48 -6.34 -1.32
N LEU A 154 -10.68 -5.51 -0.28
CA LEU A 154 -9.85 -5.55 0.94
C LEU A 154 -10.01 -6.91 1.66
N ARG A 155 -11.25 -7.43 1.71
CA ARG A 155 -11.52 -8.76 2.28
C ARG A 155 -10.82 -9.87 1.51
N SER A 156 -10.81 -9.80 0.19
CA SER A 156 -10.06 -10.72 -0.67
C SER A 156 -8.55 -10.65 -0.41
N CYS A 157 -7.98 -9.44 -0.24
CA CYS A 157 -6.57 -9.28 0.09
C CYS A 157 -6.23 -9.95 1.42
N ILE A 158 -7.08 -9.79 2.44
CA ILE A 158 -6.89 -10.40 3.76
C ILE A 158 -7.00 -11.94 3.66
N ALA A 159 -8.01 -12.45 2.95
CA ALA A 159 -8.18 -13.89 2.77
C ALA A 159 -6.99 -14.54 2.04
N HIS A 160 -6.42 -13.84 1.05
CA HIS A 160 -5.23 -14.32 0.32
C HIS A 160 -3.96 -14.40 1.20
N SER A 161 -3.88 -13.65 2.28
CA SER A 161 -2.79 -13.75 3.24
C SER A 161 -3.01 -14.83 4.32
N GLY A 162 -4.01 -15.69 4.14
CA GLY A 162 -4.32 -16.77 5.09
C GLY A 162 -5.01 -16.29 6.36
N LEU A 163 -5.38 -15.01 6.45
CA LEU A 163 -6.08 -14.46 7.59
C LEU A 163 -7.60 -14.58 7.41
N THR A 164 -8.28 -14.92 8.49
CA THR A 164 -9.75 -14.94 8.59
C THR A 164 -10.25 -13.75 9.38
N LEU A 165 -11.40 -13.17 8.97
CA LEU A 165 -12.07 -12.04 9.62
C LEU A 165 -13.27 -12.50 10.44
#